data_bc25042e168e49e7ee07fdda47d95624
#
_entry.id   bc25042e168e49e7ee07fdda47d95624
#
_cell.length_a   1.000
_cell.length_b   1.000
_cell.length_c   1.000
_cell.angle_alpha   90.00
_cell.angle_beta   90.00
_cell.angle_gamma   90.00
#
_symmetry.space_group_name_H-M   'P 1'
#
loop_
_entity.id
_entity.type
_entity.pdbx_description
1 polymer ?
#
loop_
_entity_poly.entity_id
_entity_poly.type
_entity_poly.pdbx_seq_one_letter_code
_entity_poly.pdbx_strand_id
1 'polypeptide(L)'
;MVDILAIGAHPDDIELSCSGTLFKQIKKGYSVGLLDLCRGELGTRGTPELRIQEANAAAEILGAGFRWNAELQDGFMNAFDRDAVCQVATFIRRAKPSVVIANAPEDRHPDHGRAADIAREACFIAGLKALDLKWEGKSLAPSRPHILLHYIQDRHLVPDIVVDISEFLDKKIEVVKAFKSQFYDPDSTEPETPISSKDFMDQLTGKAQTYGRYCGVAYGEGFILNRPAGIDNINELF
;
A
#
# COMPACT_ATOMS: atom_id res chain seq x y z
N MET A 1 -5.40 -6.42 -15.75
CA MET A 1 -6.49 -6.35 -14.75
C MET A 1 -6.03 -7.12 -13.54
N VAL A 2 -6.37 -6.68 -12.35
CA VAL A 2 -6.04 -7.37 -11.08
C VAL A 2 -7.24 -7.33 -10.15
N ASP A 3 -7.30 -8.26 -9.20
CA ASP A 3 -8.35 -8.28 -8.18
C ASP A 3 -8.10 -7.19 -7.12
N ILE A 4 -6.83 -6.98 -6.75
CA ILE A 4 -6.40 -6.05 -5.72
C ILE A 4 -5.34 -5.10 -6.29
N LEU A 5 -5.53 -3.79 -6.09
CA LEU A 5 -4.51 -2.77 -6.32
C LEU A 5 -4.08 -2.18 -4.97
N ALA A 6 -2.83 -2.40 -4.58
CA ALA A 6 -2.27 -1.74 -3.41
C ALA A 6 -1.55 -0.45 -3.83
N ILE A 7 -1.83 0.64 -3.13
CA ILE A 7 -1.32 2.00 -3.39
C ILE A 7 -0.48 2.43 -2.20
N GLY A 8 0.75 2.87 -2.44
CA GLY A 8 1.65 3.47 -1.46
C GLY A 8 2.00 4.90 -1.83
N ALA A 9 2.13 5.81 -0.86
CA ALA A 9 2.68 7.13 -1.10
C ALA A 9 4.11 7.01 -1.64
N HIS A 10 4.91 6.19 -0.96
CA HIS A 10 6.32 5.95 -1.29
C HIS A 10 6.58 4.47 -1.58
N PRO A 11 7.63 4.14 -2.35
CA PRO A 11 8.14 2.77 -2.46
C PRO A 11 8.61 2.29 -1.07
N ASP A 12 8.03 1.25 -0.53
CA ASP A 12 8.17 0.57 0.76
C ASP A 12 6.91 0.58 1.65
N ASP A 13 6.01 1.55 1.51
CA ASP A 13 4.79 1.69 2.31
C ASP A 13 3.92 0.42 2.29
N ILE A 14 3.72 -0.13 1.09
CA ILE A 14 2.89 -1.34 0.87
C ILE A 14 3.52 -2.53 1.58
N GLU A 15 4.82 -2.69 1.44
CA GLU A 15 5.57 -3.80 2.02
C GLU A 15 5.53 -3.74 3.55
N LEU A 16 5.77 -2.57 4.11
CA LEU A 16 5.72 -2.34 5.56
C LEU A 16 4.35 -2.62 6.15
N SER A 17 3.29 -2.31 5.40
CA SER A 17 1.96 -2.18 5.99
C SER A 17 1.04 -3.35 5.71
N CYS A 18 1.05 -3.91 4.49
CA CYS A 18 0.06 -4.91 4.09
C CYS A 18 0.60 -6.09 3.27
N SER A 19 1.93 -6.25 3.15
CA SER A 19 2.49 -7.32 2.32
C SER A 19 2.13 -8.73 2.80
N GLY A 20 1.99 -8.96 4.10
CA GLY A 20 1.52 -10.24 4.64
C GLY A 20 0.12 -10.60 4.14
N THR A 21 -0.78 -9.61 4.13
CA THR A 21 -2.11 -9.73 3.55
C THR A 21 -2.04 -10.03 2.05
N LEU A 22 -1.20 -9.30 1.32
CA LEU A 22 -1.06 -9.51 -0.13
C LEU A 22 -0.52 -10.91 -0.45
N PHE A 23 0.48 -11.42 0.27
CA PHE A 23 0.93 -12.82 0.15
C PHE A 23 -0.20 -13.81 0.38
N LYS A 24 -1.02 -13.59 1.42
CA LYS A 24 -2.18 -14.44 1.70
C LYS A 24 -3.20 -14.42 0.57
N GLN A 25 -3.48 -13.24 -0.01
CA GLN A 25 -4.42 -13.12 -1.13
C GLN A 25 -3.87 -13.80 -2.40
N ILE A 26 -2.59 -13.61 -2.72
CA ILE A 26 -1.93 -14.29 -3.85
C ILE A 26 -1.98 -15.83 -3.67
N LYS A 27 -1.68 -16.34 -2.45
CA LYS A 27 -1.82 -17.79 -2.14
C LYS A 27 -3.23 -18.30 -2.34
N LYS A 28 -4.25 -17.46 -2.15
CA LYS A 28 -5.67 -17.77 -2.43
C LYS A 28 -6.05 -17.67 -3.91
N GLY A 29 -5.13 -17.27 -4.78
CA GLY A 29 -5.35 -17.17 -6.23
C GLY A 29 -5.79 -15.79 -6.72
N TYR A 30 -5.83 -14.76 -5.86
CA TYR A 30 -6.13 -13.39 -6.28
C TYR A 30 -4.92 -12.72 -6.90
N SER A 31 -5.14 -11.98 -7.97
CA SER A 31 -4.11 -11.19 -8.64
C SER A 31 -3.92 -9.84 -7.95
N VAL A 32 -2.65 -9.43 -7.77
CA VAL A 32 -2.26 -8.19 -7.09
C VAL A 32 -1.42 -7.33 -8.03
N GLY A 33 -1.72 -6.03 -8.05
CA GLY A 33 -0.87 -4.99 -8.65
C GLY A 33 -0.48 -3.95 -7.61
N LEU A 34 0.65 -3.31 -7.82
CA LEU A 34 1.19 -2.27 -6.93
C LEU A 34 1.28 -0.94 -7.66
N LEU A 35 1.01 0.15 -6.94
CA LEU A 35 1.14 1.52 -7.43
C LEU A 35 1.81 2.38 -6.35
N ASP A 36 3.01 2.86 -6.61
CA ASP A 36 3.63 3.92 -5.82
C ASP A 36 3.20 5.28 -6.36
N LEU A 37 2.88 6.23 -5.48
CA LEU A 37 2.46 7.56 -5.92
C LEU A 37 3.65 8.44 -6.31
N CYS A 38 4.81 8.32 -5.64
CA CYS A 38 6.04 9.02 -6.01
C CYS A 38 7.24 8.06 -6.06
N ARG A 39 8.41 8.59 -6.37
CA ARG A 39 9.66 7.82 -6.41
C ARG A 39 10.45 7.89 -5.08
N GLY A 40 9.93 8.64 -4.09
CA GLY A 40 10.63 8.89 -2.84
C GLY A 40 11.86 9.78 -3.03
N GLU A 41 11.78 10.74 -3.94
CA GLU A 41 12.92 11.58 -4.38
C GLU A 41 13.42 12.58 -3.33
N LEU A 42 12.63 12.86 -2.28
CA LEU A 42 13.05 13.65 -1.12
C LEU A 42 13.54 12.78 0.05
N GLY A 43 13.64 11.46 -0.14
CA GLY A 43 14.12 10.55 0.88
C GLY A 43 15.56 10.85 1.32
N THR A 44 15.84 10.66 2.62
CA THR A 44 17.18 10.92 3.21
C THR A 44 18.21 9.88 2.75
N ARG A 45 17.77 8.66 2.41
CA ARG A 45 18.62 7.51 2.08
C ARG A 45 18.33 6.97 0.70
N GLY A 46 19.39 6.48 0.04
CA GLY A 46 19.31 5.96 -1.31
C GLY A 46 19.08 7.06 -2.35
N THR A 47 18.86 6.63 -3.60
CA THR A 47 18.48 7.50 -4.72
C THR A 47 17.14 7.05 -5.28
N PRO A 48 16.38 7.89 -6.02
CA PRO A 48 15.15 7.47 -6.67
C PRO A 48 15.32 6.24 -7.56
N GLU A 49 16.44 6.14 -8.28
CA GLU A 49 16.76 5.02 -9.17
C GLU A 49 16.98 3.72 -8.36
N LEU A 50 17.72 3.80 -7.24
CA LEU A 50 17.93 2.66 -6.34
C LEU A 50 16.62 2.21 -5.72
N ARG A 51 15.80 3.14 -5.23
CA ARG A 51 14.49 2.81 -4.66
C ARG A 51 13.55 2.14 -5.66
N ILE A 52 13.57 2.53 -6.94
CA ILE A 52 12.82 1.85 -8.00
C ILE A 52 13.33 0.42 -8.20
N GLN A 53 14.65 0.18 -8.17
CA GLN A 53 15.21 -1.16 -8.28
C GLN A 53 14.79 -2.04 -7.09
N GLU A 54 14.89 -1.51 -5.87
CA GLU A 54 14.47 -2.20 -4.64
C GLU A 54 12.96 -2.50 -4.66
N ALA A 55 12.14 -1.54 -5.10
CA ALA A 55 10.71 -1.70 -5.26
C ALA A 55 10.33 -2.80 -6.26
N ASN A 56 11.04 -2.88 -7.39
CA ASN A 56 10.82 -3.95 -8.38
C ASN A 56 11.23 -5.31 -7.81
N ALA A 57 12.37 -5.40 -7.10
CA ALA A 57 12.78 -6.63 -6.43
C ALA A 57 11.74 -7.07 -5.37
N ALA A 58 11.21 -6.12 -4.59
CA ALA A 58 10.13 -6.39 -3.63
C ALA A 58 8.86 -6.91 -4.33
N ALA A 59 8.48 -6.33 -5.47
CA ALA A 59 7.33 -6.77 -6.25
C ALA A 59 7.51 -8.20 -6.79
N GLU A 60 8.72 -8.57 -7.21
CA GLU A 60 9.06 -9.93 -7.64
C GLU A 60 8.96 -10.94 -6.48
N ILE A 61 9.53 -10.60 -5.30
CA ILE A 61 9.43 -11.44 -4.10
C ILE A 61 7.96 -11.64 -3.69
N LEU A 62 7.17 -10.57 -3.75
CA LEU A 62 5.74 -10.62 -3.43
C LEU A 62 4.95 -11.46 -4.44
N GLY A 63 5.38 -11.53 -5.68
CA GLY A 63 4.65 -12.15 -6.78
C GLY A 63 3.55 -11.25 -7.36
N ALA A 64 3.73 -9.93 -7.29
CA ALA A 64 2.81 -8.97 -7.89
C ALA A 64 2.84 -9.04 -9.42
N GLY A 65 1.68 -8.87 -10.06
CA GLY A 65 1.57 -8.92 -11.52
C GLY A 65 2.20 -7.72 -12.23
N PHE A 66 2.30 -6.58 -11.54
CA PHE A 66 2.99 -5.38 -11.98
C PHE A 66 3.25 -4.44 -10.79
N ARG A 67 4.20 -3.52 -10.98
CA ARG A 67 4.38 -2.34 -10.12
C ARG A 67 4.47 -1.11 -11.01
N TRP A 68 3.64 -0.12 -10.75
CA TRP A 68 3.62 1.17 -11.43
C TRP A 68 4.03 2.28 -10.49
N ASN A 69 4.43 3.41 -11.06
CA ASN A 69 4.68 4.65 -10.32
C ASN A 69 3.88 5.78 -10.98
N ALA A 70 3.20 6.58 -10.16
CA ALA A 70 2.42 7.72 -10.65
C ALA A 70 3.28 8.98 -10.83
N GLU A 71 4.53 8.97 -10.36
CA GLU A 71 5.48 10.09 -10.47
C GLU A 71 4.92 11.43 -9.93
N LEU A 72 4.07 11.36 -8.90
CA LEU A 72 3.63 12.56 -8.18
C LEU A 72 4.81 13.11 -7.39
N GLN A 73 4.74 14.39 -7.03
CA GLN A 73 5.78 15.08 -6.30
C GLN A 73 5.84 14.61 -4.84
N ASP A 74 6.97 14.06 -4.43
CA ASP A 74 7.24 13.65 -3.05
C ASP A 74 7.18 14.86 -2.08
N GLY A 75 6.62 14.67 -0.89
CA GLY A 75 6.46 15.70 0.14
C GLY A 75 5.32 16.70 -0.12
N PHE A 76 4.74 16.71 -1.33
CA PHE A 76 3.75 17.70 -1.76
C PHE A 76 2.47 17.11 -2.32
N MET A 77 2.15 15.87 -1.99
CA MET A 77 0.89 15.24 -2.40
C MET A 77 -0.31 16.08 -1.98
N ASN A 78 -1.32 16.18 -2.86
CA ASN A 78 -2.48 17.02 -2.60
C ASN A 78 -3.74 16.45 -3.29
N ALA A 79 -4.76 16.10 -2.51
CA ALA A 79 -6.04 15.59 -3.03
C ALA A 79 -6.89 16.66 -3.71
N PHE A 80 -6.58 17.95 -3.56
CA PHE A 80 -7.20 19.04 -4.31
C PHE A 80 -6.54 19.28 -5.67
N ASP A 81 -5.41 18.64 -5.95
CA ASP A 81 -4.81 18.63 -7.28
C ASP A 81 -5.58 17.66 -8.17
N ARG A 82 -6.37 18.25 -9.08
CA ARG A 82 -7.19 17.50 -10.03
C ARG A 82 -6.35 16.57 -10.90
N ASP A 83 -5.18 17.00 -11.33
CA ASP A 83 -4.36 16.22 -12.27
C ASP A 83 -3.77 15.00 -11.56
N ALA A 84 -3.30 15.15 -10.33
CA ALA A 84 -2.85 14.04 -9.50
C ALA A 84 -3.96 13.01 -9.27
N VAL A 85 -5.17 13.46 -8.89
CA VAL A 85 -6.32 12.57 -8.68
C VAL A 85 -6.75 11.87 -9.97
N CYS A 86 -6.79 12.58 -11.11
CA CYS A 86 -7.11 12.00 -12.42
C CYS A 86 -6.04 10.98 -12.85
N GLN A 87 -4.78 11.23 -12.56
CA GLN A 87 -3.69 10.30 -12.87
C GLN A 87 -3.86 9.00 -12.11
N VAL A 88 -4.09 9.05 -10.80
CA VAL A 88 -4.34 7.84 -9.99
C VAL A 88 -5.62 7.12 -10.43
N ALA A 89 -6.69 7.86 -10.76
CA ALA A 89 -7.92 7.29 -11.31
C ALA A 89 -7.69 6.59 -12.67
N THR A 90 -6.74 7.07 -13.46
CA THR A 90 -6.34 6.43 -14.71
C THR A 90 -5.70 5.06 -14.46
N PHE A 91 -4.80 4.94 -13.48
CA PHE A 91 -4.23 3.65 -13.08
C PHE A 91 -5.32 2.70 -12.57
N ILE A 92 -6.27 3.20 -11.77
CA ILE A 92 -7.42 2.40 -11.29
C ILE A 92 -8.25 1.87 -12.48
N ARG A 93 -8.59 2.71 -13.45
CA ARG A 93 -9.32 2.26 -14.66
C ARG A 93 -8.51 1.26 -15.48
N ARG A 94 -7.21 1.42 -15.55
CA ARG A 94 -6.31 0.51 -16.29
C ARG A 94 -6.21 -0.85 -15.61
N ALA A 95 -6.07 -0.87 -14.28
CA ALA A 95 -5.97 -2.07 -13.46
C ALA A 95 -7.33 -2.77 -13.27
N LYS A 96 -8.43 -2.01 -13.16
CA LYS A 96 -9.80 -2.47 -12.89
C LYS A 96 -9.92 -3.34 -11.64
N PRO A 97 -9.36 -2.93 -10.49
CA PRO A 97 -9.40 -3.74 -9.28
C PRO A 97 -10.83 -3.76 -8.70
N SER A 98 -11.19 -4.87 -8.05
CA SER A 98 -12.36 -4.91 -7.17
C SER A 98 -12.08 -4.31 -5.80
N VAL A 99 -10.84 -4.43 -5.32
CA VAL A 99 -10.36 -3.92 -4.03
C VAL A 99 -9.18 -2.98 -4.27
N VAL A 100 -9.22 -1.81 -3.64
CA VAL A 100 -8.07 -0.92 -3.49
C VAL A 100 -7.66 -0.93 -2.02
N ILE A 101 -6.35 -1.03 -1.76
CA ILE A 101 -5.75 -0.89 -0.43
C ILE A 101 -4.80 0.31 -0.53
N ALA A 102 -4.91 1.29 0.37
CA ALA A 102 -4.12 2.52 0.32
C ALA A 102 -3.57 2.90 1.70
N ASN A 103 -2.76 3.96 1.76
CA ASN A 103 -2.17 4.47 3.00
C ASN A 103 -3.21 4.75 4.09
N ALA A 104 -2.73 4.77 5.33
CA ALA A 104 -3.50 5.18 6.49
C ALA A 104 -4.08 6.59 6.31
N PRO A 105 -5.35 6.82 6.70
CA PRO A 105 -5.95 8.15 6.63
C PRO A 105 -5.29 9.16 7.58
N GLU A 106 -4.62 8.65 8.62
CA GLU A 106 -3.88 9.44 9.59
C GLU A 106 -2.58 8.72 9.95
N ASP A 107 -1.43 9.40 9.74
CA ASP A 107 -0.13 8.84 10.03
C ASP A 107 0.90 9.93 10.40
N ARG A 108 2.13 9.51 10.76
CA ARG A 108 3.25 10.40 11.06
C ARG A 108 3.70 11.19 9.83
N HIS A 109 3.82 10.53 8.68
CA HIS A 109 4.23 11.18 7.45
C HIS A 109 3.05 11.92 6.81
N PRO A 110 3.18 13.24 6.51
CA PRO A 110 2.06 14.00 5.94
C PRO A 110 1.51 13.42 4.63
N ASP A 111 2.38 12.88 3.79
CA ASP A 111 1.96 12.33 2.49
C ASP A 111 1.12 11.06 2.63
N HIS A 112 1.23 10.31 3.74
CA HIS A 112 0.41 9.10 3.92
C HIS A 112 -1.08 9.46 3.99
N GLY A 113 -1.47 10.42 4.83
CA GLY A 113 -2.86 10.88 4.89
C GLY A 113 -3.32 11.54 3.58
N ARG A 114 -2.45 12.30 2.92
CA ARG A 114 -2.73 12.89 1.60
C ARG A 114 -2.91 11.84 0.52
N ALA A 115 -2.09 10.79 0.52
CA ALA A 115 -2.22 9.65 -0.39
C ALA A 115 -3.52 8.88 -0.16
N ALA A 116 -3.95 8.71 1.11
CA ALA A 116 -5.24 8.14 1.45
C ALA A 116 -6.39 8.96 0.84
N ASP A 117 -6.33 10.29 0.94
CA ASP A 117 -7.31 11.21 0.36
C ASP A 117 -7.31 11.15 -1.17
N ILE A 118 -6.13 11.17 -1.82
CA ILE A 118 -6.00 10.99 -3.27
C ILE A 118 -6.61 9.66 -3.72
N ALA A 119 -6.31 8.56 -3.03
CA ALA A 119 -6.85 7.25 -3.36
C ALA A 119 -8.38 7.21 -3.24
N ARG A 120 -8.95 7.83 -2.20
CA ARG A 120 -10.40 7.93 -1.99
C ARG A 120 -11.08 8.70 -3.13
N GLU A 121 -10.57 9.90 -3.45
CA GLU A 121 -11.10 10.71 -4.56
C GLU A 121 -10.94 9.98 -5.92
N ALA A 122 -9.77 9.38 -6.17
CA ALA A 122 -9.50 8.66 -7.39
C ALA A 122 -10.41 7.43 -7.58
N CYS A 123 -10.68 6.67 -6.52
CA CYS A 123 -11.64 5.56 -6.56
C CYS A 123 -13.06 6.03 -6.95
N PHE A 124 -13.47 7.20 -6.44
CA PHE A 124 -14.78 7.77 -6.78
C PHE A 124 -14.83 8.21 -8.25
N ILE A 125 -13.88 9.05 -8.69
CA ILE A 125 -13.91 9.61 -10.04
C ILE A 125 -13.62 8.58 -11.13
N ALA A 126 -12.89 7.50 -10.82
CA ALA A 126 -12.66 6.40 -11.75
C ALA A 126 -13.96 5.74 -12.24
N GLY A 127 -15.05 5.84 -11.46
CA GLY A 127 -16.38 5.37 -11.83
C GLY A 127 -17.22 6.34 -12.66
N LEU A 128 -16.77 7.60 -12.86
CA LEU A 128 -17.57 8.63 -13.53
C LEU A 128 -17.52 8.44 -15.05
N LYS A 129 -18.68 8.16 -15.66
CA LYS A 129 -18.79 7.94 -17.14
C LYS A 129 -18.45 9.16 -17.96
N ALA A 130 -18.74 10.37 -17.45
CA ALA A 130 -18.49 11.62 -18.17
C ALA A 130 -17.01 12.07 -18.15
N LEU A 131 -16.17 11.44 -17.31
CA LEU A 131 -14.75 11.77 -17.22
C LEU A 131 -13.97 10.91 -18.23
N ASP A 132 -13.39 11.55 -19.26
CA ASP A 132 -12.53 10.87 -20.24
C ASP A 132 -11.10 10.76 -19.71
N LEU A 133 -10.74 9.60 -19.19
CA LEU A 133 -9.37 9.26 -18.79
C LEU A 133 -8.74 8.37 -19.85
N LYS A 134 -7.49 8.69 -20.22
CA LYS A 134 -6.79 8.02 -21.32
C LYS A 134 -5.52 7.33 -20.85
N TRP A 135 -5.23 6.17 -21.44
CA TRP A 135 -3.95 5.46 -21.33
C TRP A 135 -3.39 5.27 -22.74
N GLU A 136 -2.17 5.76 -22.97
CA GLU A 136 -1.52 5.71 -24.30
C GLU A 136 -2.44 6.24 -25.43
N GLY A 137 -3.12 7.34 -25.17
CA GLY A 137 -4.03 8.00 -26.11
C GLY A 137 -5.40 7.32 -26.28
N LYS A 138 -5.66 6.18 -25.65
CA LYS A 138 -6.94 5.44 -25.72
C LYS A 138 -7.80 5.72 -24.50
N SER A 139 -9.07 6.06 -24.70
CA SER A 139 -10.04 6.24 -23.60
C SER A 139 -10.25 4.94 -22.84
N LEU A 140 -10.23 5.04 -21.51
CA LEU A 140 -10.49 3.92 -20.60
C LEU A 140 -11.95 3.92 -20.17
N ALA A 141 -12.58 2.74 -20.19
CA ALA A 141 -13.92 2.56 -19.65
C ALA A 141 -13.95 2.87 -18.13
N PRO A 142 -15.05 3.45 -17.62
CA PRO A 142 -15.22 3.68 -16.19
C PRO A 142 -15.12 2.36 -15.41
N SER A 143 -14.41 2.41 -14.27
CA SER A 143 -14.27 1.27 -13.37
C SER A 143 -14.15 1.80 -11.96
N ARG A 144 -15.12 1.45 -11.09
CA ARG A 144 -15.10 1.82 -9.67
C ARG A 144 -14.80 0.60 -8.82
N PRO A 145 -13.76 0.63 -7.98
CA PRO A 145 -13.54 -0.41 -7.01
C PRO A 145 -14.75 -0.59 -6.08
N HIS A 146 -15.02 -1.81 -5.67
CA HIS A 146 -16.12 -2.11 -4.73
C HIS A 146 -15.74 -1.75 -3.29
N ILE A 147 -14.45 -1.92 -2.96
CA ILE A 147 -13.92 -1.76 -1.61
C ILE A 147 -12.66 -0.88 -1.68
N LEU A 148 -12.57 0.08 -0.75
CA LEU A 148 -11.35 0.79 -0.41
C LEU A 148 -11.03 0.50 1.06
N LEU A 149 -9.85 -0.04 1.30
CA LEU A 149 -9.26 -0.27 2.61
C LEU A 149 -8.07 0.67 2.80
N HIS A 150 -7.83 1.07 4.03
CA HIS A 150 -6.62 1.78 4.41
C HIS A 150 -5.80 0.92 5.37
N TYR A 151 -4.56 0.57 5.00
CA TYR A 151 -3.66 -0.12 5.92
C TYR A 151 -3.18 0.82 7.03
N ILE A 152 -2.86 0.28 8.19
CA ILE A 152 -2.32 1.03 9.31
C ILE A 152 -0.80 0.93 9.26
N GLN A 153 -0.12 2.09 9.20
CA GLN A 153 1.32 2.14 8.98
C GLN A 153 2.09 2.50 10.25
N ASP A 154 2.51 3.75 10.44
CA ASP A 154 3.39 4.14 11.57
C ASP A 154 2.60 4.42 12.86
N ARG A 155 1.60 5.28 12.79
CA ARG A 155 0.72 5.51 13.94
C ARG A 155 -0.14 4.29 14.25
N HIS A 156 -0.34 4.06 15.56
CA HIS A 156 -1.26 3.04 16.01
C HIS A 156 -2.70 3.56 15.90
N LEU A 157 -3.48 2.96 14.99
CA LEU A 157 -4.90 3.21 14.85
C LEU A 157 -5.67 1.94 15.24
N VAL A 158 -6.91 2.10 15.70
CA VAL A 158 -7.80 0.97 15.98
C VAL A 158 -8.31 0.42 14.65
N PRO A 159 -8.04 -0.84 14.30
CA PRO A 159 -8.47 -1.41 13.05
C PRO A 159 -9.97 -1.74 13.05
N ASP A 160 -10.64 -1.57 11.92
CA ASP A 160 -12.00 -2.10 11.69
C ASP A 160 -11.96 -3.59 11.37
N ILE A 161 -10.92 -4.03 10.66
CA ILE A 161 -10.64 -5.45 10.37
C ILE A 161 -9.17 -5.77 10.55
N VAL A 162 -8.89 -7.02 10.89
CA VAL A 162 -7.53 -7.57 10.96
C VAL A 162 -7.45 -8.80 10.07
N VAL A 163 -6.43 -8.86 9.25
CA VAL A 163 -6.12 -10.05 8.45
C VAL A 163 -5.04 -10.85 9.16
N ASP A 164 -5.31 -12.11 9.45
CA ASP A 164 -4.31 -13.05 9.98
C ASP A 164 -3.21 -13.29 8.95
N ILE A 165 -1.97 -12.95 9.31
CA ILE A 165 -0.76 -13.12 8.50
C ILE A 165 0.26 -14.06 9.15
N SER A 166 -0.18 -14.90 10.11
CA SER A 166 0.73 -15.73 10.90
C SER A 166 1.64 -16.62 10.06
N GLU A 167 1.14 -17.14 8.95
CA GLU A 167 1.93 -17.95 8.00
C GLU A 167 2.85 -17.11 7.09
N PHE A 168 2.71 -15.79 7.08
CA PHE A 168 3.36 -14.89 6.11
C PHE A 168 4.29 -13.86 6.74
N LEU A 169 4.49 -13.89 8.06
CA LEU A 169 5.36 -12.91 8.73
C LEU A 169 6.78 -12.94 8.17
N ASP A 170 7.37 -14.13 8.02
CA ASP A 170 8.73 -14.27 7.49
C ASP A 170 8.83 -13.72 6.06
N LYS A 171 7.80 -13.98 5.25
CA LYS A 171 7.71 -13.42 3.89
C LYS A 171 7.57 -11.89 3.88
N LYS A 172 6.80 -11.35 4.81
CA LYS A 172 6.71 -9.90 5.02
C LYS A 172 8.07 -9.31 5.35
N ILE A 173 8.80 -9.91 6.28
CA ILE A 173 10.15 -9.45 6.64
C ILE A 173 11.12 -9.57 5.47
N GLU A 174 11.04 -10.63 4.68
CA GLU A 174 11.85 -10.83 3.47
C GLU A 174 11.62 -9.69 2.46
N VAL A 175 10.36 -9.37 2.15
CA VAL A 175 10.04 -8.35 1.15
C VAL A 175 10.38 -6.93 1.62
N VAL A 176 10.22 -6.64 2.91
CA VAL A 176 10.66 -5.36 3.51
C VAL A 176 12.16 -5.19 3.37
N LYS A 177 12.95 -6.24 3.62
CA LYS A 177 14.41 -6.22 3.50
C LYS A 177 14.92 -6.06 2.06
N ALA A 178 14.05 -6.12 1.04
CA ALA A 178 14.44 -5.79 -0.33
C ALA A 178 14.83 -4.31 -0.48
N PHE A 179 14.28 -3.43 0.37
CA PHE A 179 14.63 -2.00 0.41
C PHE A 179 15.85 -1.76 1.30
N LYS A 180 17.00 -2.27 0.87
CA LYS A 180 18.27 -2.22 1.63
C LYS A 180 18.72 -0.80 1.96
N SER A 181 18.44 0.16 1.06
CA SER A 181 18.77 1.56 1.29
C SER A 181 17.98 2.18 2.44
N GLN A 182 16.77 1.70 2.74
CA GLN A 182 15.84 2.32 3.68
C GLN A 182 15.95 1.75 5.09
N PHE A 183 16.19 0.44 5.21
CA PHE A 183 16.16 -0.26 6.50
C PHE A 183 17.55 -0.48 7.09
N TYR A 184 17.58 -1.12 8.27
CA TYR A 184 18.81 -1.35 9.01
C TYR A 184 19.81 -2.18 8.20
N ASP A 185 20.98 -1.61 8.02
CA ASP A 185 22.17 -2.25 7.50
C ASP A 185 23.36 -1.82 8.40
N PRO A 186 24.04 -2.76 9.08
CA PRO A 186 25.15 -2.45 9.97
C PRO A 186 26.36 -1.85 9.23
N ASP A 187 26.47 -2.07 7.93
CA ASP A 187 27.58 -1.59 7.09
C ASP A 187 27.23 -0.26 6.39
N SER A 188 26.02 0.28 6.57
CA SER A 188 25.61 1.53 5.94
C SER A 188 26.32 2.74 6.56
N THR A 189 26.80 3.62 5.70
CA THR A 189 27.37 4.93 6.06
C THR A 189 26.38 6.08 5.88
N GLU A 190 25.16 5.80 5.45
CA GLU A 190 24.12 6.80 5.25
C GLU A 190 23.53 7.29 6.59
N PRO A 191 22.94 8.50 6.62
CA PRO A 191 22.31 9.04 7.84
C PRO A 191 21.24 8.12 8.41
N GLU A 192 21.12 8.07 9.73
CA GLU A 192 20.03 7.35 10.40
C GLU A 192 18.68 8.03 10.13
N THR A 193 17.65 7.20 9.96
CA THR A 193 16.25 7.62 9.85
C THR A 193 15.40 6.84 10.85
N PRO A 194 14.18 7.27 11.14
CA PRO A 194 13.30 6.53 12.07
C PRO A 194 13.07 5.06 11.69
N ILE A 195 13.15 4.72 10.40
CA ILE A 195 12.91 3.35 9.90
C ILE A 195 14.20 2.56 9.66
N SER A 196 15.39 3.19 9.75
CA SER A 196 16.67 2.52 9.54
C SER A 196 17.33 2.00 10.81
N SER A 197 16.70 2.18 11.97
CA SER A 197 17.20 1.64 13.23
C SER A 197 17.02 0.11 13.30
N LYS A 198 17.89 -0.56 14.07
CA LYS A 198 17.75 -1.99 14.32
C LYS A 198 16.42 -2.33 15.00
N ASP A 199 15.98 -1.49 15.91
CA ASP A 199 14.74 -1.70 16.70
C ASP A 199 13.47 -1.56 15.86
N PHE A 200 13.55 -0.89 14.70
CA PHE A 200 12.39 -0.73 13.82
C PHE A 200 11.84 -2.08 13.31
N MET A 201 12.72 -3.02 12.98
CA MET A 201 12.28 -4.36 12.53
C MET A 201 11.59 -5.14 13.66
N ASP A 202 12.05 -4.96 14.91
CA ASP A 202 11.39 -5.55 16.07
C ASP A 202 10.03 -4.88 16.32
N GLN A 203 9.91 -3.57 16.14
CA GLN A 203 8.65 -2.83 16.23
C GLN A 203 7.65 -3.28 15.15
N LEU A 204 8.10 -3.55 13.92
CA LEU A 204 7.25 -4.07 12.85
C LEU A 204 6.63 -5.42 13.23
N THR A 205 7.43 -6.32 13.82
CA THR A 205 6.97 -7.61 14.34
C THR A 205 6.02 -7.43 15.52
N GLY A 206 6.36 -6.56 16.47
CA GLY A 206 5.53 -6.23 17.63
C GLY A 206 4.16 -5.66 17.27
N LYS A 207 4.11 -4.83 16.22
CA LYS A 207 2.85 -4.31 15.67
C LYS A 207 1.98 -5.44 15.11
N ALA A 208 2.57 -6.35 14.34
CA ALA A 208 1.84 -7.51 13.82
C ALA A 208 1.30 -8.40 14.95
N GLN A 209 2.06 -8.59 16.04
CA GLN A 209 1.60 -9.30 17.24
C GLN A 209 0.43 -8.56 17.92
N THR A 210 0.50 -7.23 18.02
CA THR A 210 -0.54 -6.42 18.63
C THR A 210 -1.87 -6.57 17.89
N TYR A 211 -1.85 -6.47 16.56
CA TYR A 211 -3.06 -6.66 15.75
C TYR A 211 -3.53 -8.11 15.74
N GLY A 212 -2.61 -9.08 15.71
CA GLY A 212 -2.96 -10.50 15.81
C GLY A 212 -3.71 -10.82 17.09
N ARG A 213 -3.33 -10.19 18.20
CA ARG A 213 -4.00 -10.37 19.50
C ARG A 213 -5.48 -10.01 19.50
N TYR A 214 -5.91 -9.03 18.68
CA TYR A 214 -7.33 -8.67 18.61
C TYR A 214 -8.21 -9.80 18.06
N CYS A 215 -7.65 -10.65 17.20
CA CYS A 215 -8.36 -11.77 16.58
C CYS A 215 -7.92 -13.14 17.11
N GLY A 216 -7.07 -13.20 18.14
CA GLY A 216 -6.59 -14.46 18.72
C GLY A 216 -5.62 -15.24 17.83
N VAL A 217 -4.91 -14.55 16.90
CA VAL A 217 -3.89 -15.13 16.03
C VAL A 217 -2.51 -14.61 16.39
N ALA A 218 -1.44 -15.27 15.90
CA ALA A 218 -0.07 -14.89 16.26
C ALA A 218 0.32 -13.51 15.68
N TYR A 219 -0.02 -13.26 14.42
CA TYR A 219 0.31 -12.03 13.72
C TYR A 219 -0.84 -11.56 12.84
N GLY A 220 -1.11 -10.25 12.83
CA GLY A 220 -2.15 -9.64 12.02
C GLY A 220 -1.72 -8.35 11.37
N GLU A 221 -2.38 -7.97 10.29
CA GLU A 221 -2.33 -6.64 9.69
C GLU A 221 -3.69 -5.97 9.82
N GLY A 222 -3.68 -4.73 10.35
CA GLY A 222 -4.88 -3.96 10.63
C GLY A 222 -5.26 -3.06 9.46
N PHE A 223 -6.56 -2.93 9.21
CA PHE A 223 -7.12 -2.07 8.16
C PHE A 223 -8.30 -1.25 8.67
N ILE A 224 -8.43 -0.06 8.11
CA ILE A 224 -9.57 0.84 8.31
C ILE A 224 -10.44 0.77 7.06
N LEU A 225 -11.75 0.63 7.26
CA LEU A 225 -12.74 0.62 6.20
C LEU A 225 -13.13 2.05 5.80
N ASN A 226 -13.18 2.33 4.51
CA ASN A 226 -13.70 3.60 4.02
C ASN A 226 -15.24 3.71 4.17
N ARG A 227 -15.92 2.59 4.35
CA ARG A 227 -17.37 2.47 4.61
C ARG A 227 -17.65 1.16 5.33
N PRO A 228 -18.80 1.02 6.03
CA PRO A 228 -19.19 -0.25 6.63
C PRO A 228 -19.15 -1.40 5.62
N ALA A 229 -18.57 -2.54 6.03
CA ALA A 229 -18.60 -3.75 5.22
C ALA A 229 -19.97 -4.41 5.29
N GLY A 230 -20.52 -4.78 4.13
CA GLY A 230 -21.65 -5.69 4.06
C GLY A 230 -21.15 -7.13 4.09
N ILE A 231 -21.67 -7.95 4.99
CA ILE A 231 -21.41 -9.39 5.07
C ILE A 231 -22.71 -10.14 4.89
N ASP A 232 -22.65 -11.27 4.22
CA ASP A 232 -23.82 -12.13 4.01
C ASP A 232 -24.04 -13.09 5.20
N ASN A 233 -22.94 -13.54 5.80
CA ASN A 233 -22.97 -14.52 6.88
C ASN A 233 -22.07 -14.10 8.05
N ILE A 234 -22.65 -13.89 9.25
CA ILE A 234 -21.90 -13.51 10.44
C ILE A 234 -20.90 -14.57 10.92
N ASN A 235 -21.06 -15.84 10.52
CA ASN A 235 -20.10 -16.90 10.84
C ASN A 235 -18.80 -16.79 10.02
N GLU A 236 -18.72 -15.88 9.06
CA GLU A 236 -17.46 -15.53 8.35
C GLU A 236 -16.59 -14.58 9.16
N LEU A 237 -17.11 -14.00 10.23
CA LEU A 237 -16.36 -13.26 11.23
C LEU A 237 -15.79 -14.24 12.27
N PHE A 238 -14.51 -14.20 12.53
CA PHE A 238 -13.86 -15.05 13.54
C PHE A 238 -13.08 -14.21 14.55
#